data_0fb07559d1148410250c5825879892bf
#
_entry.id   0fb07559d1148410250c5825879892bf
#
_cell.length_a   1.000
_cell.length_b   1.000
_cell.length_c   1.000
_cell.angle_alpha   90.00
_cell.angle_beta   90.00
_cell.angle_gamma   90.00
#
_symmetry.space_group_name_H-M   'P 1'
#
loop_
_entity.id
_entity.type
_entity.pdbx_description
1 polymer ?
#
loop_
_entity_poly.entity_id
_entity_poly.type
_entity_poly.pdbx_seq_one_letter_code
_entity_poly.pdbx_strand_id
1 'polypeptide(L)'
;NLLYSLSKDAYSAEYLAELSAQLSGEKYAPLRATMQTLVEQHFDIDETARALYQHPNTIRYRISRLKDHLGVKSELEFQILAILLTVSQSDHSENATGAHTEESVGRGTARTRH
;
A
#
# COMPACT_ATOMS: atom_id res chain seq x y z
N ASN A 1 -14.17 -4.34 -14.08
CA ASN A 1 -13.09 -4.67 -14.98
C ASN A 1 -12.42 -5.97 -14.56
N LEU A 2 -11.43 -6.39 -15.33
CA LEU A 2 -10.80 -7.70 -15.12
C LEU A 2 -10.11 -7.80 -13.76
N LEU A 3 -9.40 -6.76 -13.37
CA LEU A 3 -8.71 -6.76 -12.08
C LEU A 3 -9.68 -6.85 -10.92
N TYR A 4 -10.78 -6.13 -11.01
CA TYR A 4 -11.78 -6.18 -9.96
C TYR A 4 -12.41 -7.57 -9.86
N SER A 5 -12.70 -8.17 -11.00
CA SER A 5 -13.26 -9.54 -11.03
C SER A 5 -12.29 -10.54 -10.41
N LEU A 6 -11.01 -10.44 -10.77
CA LEU A 6 -10.01 -11.33 -10.22
C LEU A 6 -9.88 -11.17 -8.71
N SER A 7 -9.88 -9.92 -8.23
CA SER A 7 -9.74 -9.68 -6.81
C SER A 7 -10.94 -10.21 -6.04
N LYS A 8 -12.13 -10.05 -6.59
CA LYS A 8 -13.34 -10.50 -5.92
C LYS A 8 -13.38 -12.01 -5.79
N ASP A 9 -12.92 -12.71 -6.83
CA ASP A 9 -12.96 -14.17 -6.84
C ASP A 9 -11.78 -14.80 -6.12
N ALA A 10 -10.60 -14.20 -6.21
CA ALA A 10 -9.38 -14.80 -5.70
C ALA A 10 -8.97 -14.29 -4.31
N TYR A 11 -9.32 -13.05 -3.98
CA TYR A 11 -8.84 -12.44 -2.73
C TYR A 11 -9.98 -11.79 -1.98
N SER A 12 -10.38 -12.40 -0.87
CA SER A 12 -11.42 -11.85 -0.03
C SER A 12 -10.89 -10.65 0.76
N ALA A 13 -11.81 -9.84 1.27
CA ALA A 13 -11.43 -8.71 2.10
C ALA A 13 -10.69 -9.17 3.35
N GLU A 14 -11.12 -10.29 3.92
CA GLU A 14 -10.49 -10.85 5.11
C GLU A 14 -9.06 -11.29 4.83
N TYR A 15 -8.84 -11.92 3.67
CA TYR A 15 -7.51 -12.35 3.28
C TYR A 15 -6.57 -11.17 3.08
N LEU A 16 -7.06 -10.13 2.41
CA LEU A 16 -6.25 -8.93 2.18
C LEU A 16 -5.93 -8.22 3.49
N ALA A 17 -6.90 -8.18 4.40
CA ALA A 17 -6.67 -7.57 5.72
C ALA A 17 -5.59 -8.33 6.49
N GLU A 18 -5.61 -9.66 6.38
CA GLU A 18 -4.61 -10.48 7.04
C GLU A 18 -3.21 -10.22 6.48
N LEU A 19 -3.09 -10.14 5.16
CA LEU A 19 -1.82 -9.83 4.54
C LEU A 19 -1.33 -8.44 4.94
N SER A 20 -2.23 -7.49 4.97
CA SER A 20 -1.89 -6.13 5.39
C SER A 20 -1.38 -6.11 6.82
N ALA A 21 -2.02 -6.90 7.70
CA ALA A 21 -1.61 -6.97 9.09
C ALA A 21 -0.20 -7.55 9.24
N GLN A 22 0.16 -8.50 8.37
CA GLN A 22 1.48 -9.09 8.42
C GLN A 22 2.58 -8.07 8.10
N LEU A 23 2.24 -7.03 7.36
CA LEU A 23 3.20 -6.00 6.99
C LEU A 23 3.06 -4.74 7.84
N SER A 24 2.27 -4.79 8.90
CA SER A 24 2.12 -3.65 9.79
C SER A 24 3.31 -3.61 10.77
N GLY A 25 3.48 -2.47 11.40
CA GLY A 25 4.57 -2.30 12.36
C GLY A 25 5.79 -1.62 11.75
N GLU A 26 6.61 -1.10 12.64
CA GLU A 26 7.78 -0.31 12.25
C GLU A 26 8.81 -1.14 11.49
N LYS A 27 8.91 -2.41 11.86
CA LYS A 27 9.86 -3.32 11.24
C LYS A 27 9.66 -3.42 9.73
N TYR A 28 8.42 -3.33 9.28
CA TYR A 28 8.10 -3.51 7.88
C TYR A 28 7.86 -2.21 7.14
N ALA A 29 8.12 -1.08 7.78
CA ALA A 29 7.90 0.22 7.14
C ALA A 29 8.64 0.36 5.81
N PRO A 30 9.91 -0.06 5.69
CA PRO A 30 10.58 0.03 4.39
C PRO A 30 9.93 -0.82 3.31
N LEU A 31 9.40 -1.98 3.67
CA LEU A 31 8.72 -2.84 2.70
C LEU A 31 7.41 -2.22 2.25
N ARG A 32 6.65 -1.65 3.20
CA ARG A 32 5.41 -0.97 2.84
C ARG A 32 5.66 0.21 1.92
N ALA A 33 6.68 1.02 2.23
CA ALA A 33 7.01 2.17 1.40
C ALA A 33 7.42 1.74 0.00
N THR A 34 8.20 0.66 -0.09
CA THR A 34 8.62 0.14 -1.38
C THR A 34 7.43 -0.34 -2.20
N MET A 35 6.51 -1.08 -1.56
CA MET A 35 5.33 -1.58 -2.26
C MET A 35 4.48 -0.44 -2.80
N GLN A 36 4.22 0.55 -1.95
CA GLN A 36 3.41 1.70 -2.35
C GLN A 36 4.05 2.45 -3.51
N THR A 37 5.36 2.70 -3.42
CA THR A 37 6.06 3.44 -4.47
C THR A 37 6.12 2.64 -5.76
N LEU A 38 6.28 1.31 -5.66
CA LEU A 38 6.24 0.46 -6.85
C LEU A 38 4.93 0.64 -7.60
N VAL A 39 3.82 0.65 -6.88
CA VAL A 39 2.53 0.84 -7.52
C VAL A 39 2.46 2.21 -8.18
N GLU A 40 2.90 3.25 -7.47
CA GLU A 40 2.91 4.61 -8.01
C GLU A 40 3.78 4.75 -9.25
N GLN A 41 4.89 4.02 -9.29
CA GLN A 41 5.85 4.09 -10.39
C GLN A 41 5.64 2.97 -11.41
N HIS A 42 4.47 2.34 -11.40
CA HIS A 42 4.09 1.29 -12.36
C HIS A 42 5.09 0.15 -12.38
N PHE A 43 5.62 -0.18 -11.19
CA PHE A 43 6.56 -1.28 -10.98
C PHE A 43 7.89 -1.10 -11.70
N ASP A 44 8.24 0.16 -11.99
CA ASP A 44 9.55 0.50 -12.54
C ASP A 44 10.55 0.54 -11.38
N ILE A 45 11.52 -0.38 -11.41
CA ILE A 45 12.47 -0.51 -10.31
C ILE A 45 13.36 0.72 -10.20
N ASP A 46 13.85 1.22 -11.33
CA ASP A 46 14.76 2.36 -11.31
C ASP A 46 14.07 3.62 -10.80
N GLU A 47 12.83 3.87 -11.23
CA GLU A 47 12.08 5.03 -10.75
C GLU A 47 11.71 4.90 -9.29
N THR A 48 11.38 3.69 -8.85
CA THR A 48 11.10 3.45 -7.45
C THR A 48 12.33 3.71 -6.59
N ALA A 49 13.48 3.23 -7.05
CA ALA A 49 14.72 3.46 -6.33
C ALA A 49 15.02 4.94 -6.22
N ARG A 50 14.81 5.67 -7.31
CA ARG A 50 15.04 7.11 -7.33
C ARG A 50 14.13 7.82 -6.35
N ALA A 51 12.86 7.46 -6.34
CA ALA A 51 11.87 8.09 -5.46
C ALA A 51 12.17 7.84 -3.98
N LEU A 52 12.74 6.69 -3.66
CA LEU A 52 13.03 6.32 -2.29
C LEU A 52 14.47 6.57 -1.88
N TYR A 53 15.27 7.14 -2.79
CA TYR A 53 16.70 7.42 -2.54
C TYR A 53 17.45 6.15 -2.17
N GLN A 54 17.15 5.07 -2.89
CA GLN A 54 17.77 3.77 -2.67
C GLN A 54 18.40 3.26 -3.94
N HIS A 55 19.34 2.33 -3.80
CA HIS A 55 19.92 1.67 -4.95
C HIS A 55 18.90 0.68 -5.54
N PRO A 56 18.87 0.49 -6.87
CA PRO A 56 17.95 -0.48 -7.47
C PRO A 56 18.05 -1.88 -6.88
N ASN A 57 19.25 -2.31 -6.51
CA ASN A 57 19.39 -3.64 -5.91
C ASN A 57 18.68 -3.74 -4.58
N THR A 58 18.63 -2.64 -3.82
CA THR A 58 17.85 -2.61 -2.58
C THR A 58 16.37 -2.83 -2.87
N ILE A 59 15.88 -2.20 -3.94
CA ILE A 59 14.48 -2.38 -4.33
C ILE A 59 14.22 -3.84 -4.73
N ARG A 60 15.12 -4.42 -5.51
CA ARG A 60 14.98 -5.83 -5.90
C ARG A 60 14.97 -6.75 -4.70
N TYR A 61 15.82 -6.48 -3.72
CA TYR A 61 15.84 -7.27 -2.48
C TYR A 61 14.52 -7.14 -1.73
N ARG A 62 14.01 -5.93 -1.63
CA ARG A 62 12.75 -5.71 -0.94
C ARG A 62 11.57 -6.35 -1.66
N ILE A 63 11.58 -6.35 -2.98
CA ILE A 63 10.56 -7.05 -3.75
C ILE A 63 10.59 -8.54 -3.42
N SER A 64 11.78 -9.13 -3.35
CA SER A 64 11.93 -10.53 -3.01
C SER A 64 11.35 -10.80 -1.62
N ARG A 65 11.64 -9.92 -0.67
CA ARG A 65 11.10 -10.07 0.68
C ARG A 65 9.58 -9.94 0.70
N LEU A 66 9.05 -8.99 -0.07
CA LEU A 66 7.61 -8.82 -0.17
C LEU A 66 6.95 -10.07 -0.73
N LYS A 67 7.53 -10.64 -1.78
CA LYS A 67 6.99 -11.87 -2.35
C LYS A 67 6.98 -12.99 -1.33
N ASP A 68 8.03 -13.09 -0.53
CA ASP A 68 8.08 -14.09 0.52
C ASP A 68 6.97 -13.91 1.54
N HIS A 69 6.79 -12.67 1.99
CA HIS A 69 5.74 -12.39 2.98
C HIS A 69 4.34 -12.63 2.43
N LEU A 70 4.13 -12.30 1.16
CA LEU A 70 2.82 -12.47 0.55
C LEU A 70 2.59 -13.90 0.06
N GLY A 71 3.64 -14.71 0.05
CA GLY A 71 3.51 -16.10 -0.37
C GLY A 71 3.29 -16.28 -1.85
N VAL A 72 3.81 -15.38 -2.67
CA VAL A 72 3.66 -15.44 -4.12
C VAL A 72 5.02 -15.54 -4.79
N LYS A 73 5.05 -16.19 -5.93
CA LYS A 73 6.27 -16.32 -6.73
C LYS A 73 6.13 -15.65 -8.08
N SER A 74 4.90 -15.58 -8.59
CA SER A 74 4.63 -15.02 -9.88
C SER A 74 4.71 -13.49 -9.83
N GLU A 75 5.31 -12.91 -10.84
CA GLU A 75 5.41 -11.44 -10.92
C GLU A 75 4.00 -10.84 -11.05
N LEU A 76 3.15 -11.46 -11.85
CA LEU A 76 1.80 -10.95 -12.03
C LEU A 76 1.00 -10.98 -10.74
N GLU A 77 1.08 -12.09 -10.01
CA GLU A 77 0.40 -12.20 -8.72
C GLU A 77 0.88 -11.13 -7.75
N PHE A 78 2.19 -10.92 -7.72
CA PHE A 78 2.74 -9.90 -6.85
C PHE A 78 2.19 -8.52 -7.19
N GLN A 79 2.16 -8.18 -8.48
CA GLN A 79 1.66 -6.88 -8.89
C GLN A 79 0.19 -6.69 -8.53
N ILE A 80 -0.62 -7.72 -8.74
CA ILE A 80 -2.03 -7.65 -8.40
C ILE A 80 -2.22 -7.43 -6.90
N LEU A 81 -1.52 -8.21 -6.09
CA LEU A 81 -1.63 -8.07 -4.63
C LEU A 81 -1.14 -6.71 -4.16
N ALA A 82 -0.04 -6.23 -4.73
CA ALA A 82 0.49 -4.93 -4.34
C ALA A 82 -0.53 -3.82 -4.62
N ILE A 83 -1.17 -3.87 -5.78
CA ILE A 83 -2.18 -2.89 -6.14
C ILE A 83 -3.36 -2.97 -5.17
N LEU A 84 -3.85 -4.18 -4.93
CA LEU A 84 -5.02 -4.35 -4.06
C LEU A 84 -4.74 -3.89 -2.63
N LEU A 85 -3.57 -4.22 -2.10
CA LEU A 85 -3.23 -3.82 -0.74
C LEU A 85 -3.05 -2.31 -0.63
N THR A 86 -2.47 -1.70 -1.64
CA THR A 86 -2.28 -0.25 -1.64
C THR A 86 -3.61 0.50 -1.72
N VAL A 87 -4.49 0.05 -2.60
CA VAL A 87 -5.81 0.67 -2.75
C VAL A 87 -6.63 0.52 -1.47
N SER A 88 -6.58 -0.65 -0.87
CA SER A 88 -7.29 -0.91 0.38
C SER A 88 -6.87 0.07 1.48
N GLN A 89 -5.58 0.28 1.62
CA GLN A 89 -5.08 1.18 2.65
C GLN A 89 -5.45 2.63 2.37
N SER A 90 -5.41 3.02 1.10
CA SER A 90 -5.81 4.38 0.71
C SER A 90 -7.25 4.67 1.08
N ASP A 91 -8.14 3.73 0.78
CA ASP A 91 -9.56 3.90 1.11
C ASP A 91 -9.76 4.04 2.60
N HIS A 92 -9.10 3.19 3.37
CA HIS A 92 -9.19 3.23 4.82
C HIS A 92 -8.69 4.56 5.37
N SER A 93 -7.57 5.02 4.83
CA SER A 93 -6.97 6.28 5.24
C SER A 93 -7.89 7.46 4.95
N GLU A 94 -8.49 7.46 3.78
CA GLU A 94 -9.40 8.52 3.38
C GLU A 94 -10.61 8.60 4.30
N ASN A 95 -11.17 7.47 4.64
CA ASN A 95 -12.33 7.44 5.53
C ASN A 95 -11.99 8.01 6.90
N ALA A 96 -10.86 7.63 7.43
CA ALA A 96 -10.44 8.14 8.74
C ALA A 96 -10.20 9.65 8.69
N THR A 97 -9.58 10.11 7.64
CA THR A 97 -9.30 11.54 7.48
C THR A 97 -10.58 12.33 7.33
N GLY A 98 -11.50 11.82 6.56
CA GLY A 98 -12.78 12.49 6.35
C GLY A 98 -13.53 12.70 7.65
N ALA A 99 -13.60 11.66 8.46
CA ALA A 99 -14.32 11.76 9.73
C ALA A 99 -13.67 12.80 10.63
N HIS A 100 -12.37 12.79 10.68
CA HIS A 100 -11.65 13.75 11.51
C HIS A 100 -11.88 15.18 11.04
N THR A 101 -11.87 15.39 9.73
CA THR A 101 -12.08 16.71 9.17
C THR A 101 -13.45 17.27 9.55
N GLU A 102 -14.45 16.44 9.51
CA GLU A 102 -15.79 16.87 9.87
C GLU A 102 -15.85 17.38 11.30
N GLU A 103 -15.19 16.69 12.19
CA GLU A 103 -15.14 17.11 13.58
C GLU A 103 -14.44 18.46 13.74
N SER A 104 -13.35 18.62 13.00
CA SER A 104 -12.60 19.87 13.05
C SER A 104 -13.46 21.04 12.59
N VAL A 105 -14.20 20.85 11.53
CA VAL A 105 -15.06 21.89 11.00
C VAL A 105 -16.12 22.26 12.02
N GLY A 106 -16.62 21.28 12.73
CA GLY A 106 -17.64 21.54 13.74
C GLY A 106 -17.16 22.48 14.83
N ARG A 107 -15.86 22.56 15.04
CA ARG A 107 -15.26 23.40 16.04
C ARG A 107 -15.19 24.85 15.62
N GLY A 108 -15.28 25.12 14.38
CA GLY A 108 -15.24 26.48 13.90
C GLY A 108 -13.91 27.04 13.97
N THR A 109 -13.26 27.20 13.92
CA THR A 109 -12.16 27.65 13.73
C THR A 109 -11.49 28.40 14.36
N ALA A 110 -11.70 28.32 14.78
CA ALA A 110 -11.03 28.70 15.26
C ALA A 110 -9.95 28.67 15.26
N ARG A 111 -10.09 28.65 14.90
CA ARG A 111 -9.21 28.56 14.81
C ARG A 111 -8.54 28.98 14.60
N THR A 112 -8.90 29.38 14.55
CA THR A 112 -8.47 29.56 14.24
C THR A 112 -7.84 29.76 14.49
N ARG A 113 -7.88 29.94 14.43
CA ARG A 113 -7.57 29.80 14.42
C ARG A 113 -6.96 29.61 14.80
N HIS A 114 -7.12 29.88 14.83
CA HIS A 114 -6.82 29.45 15.00
C HIS A 114 -6.60 29.40 15.20
#